data_740e056d32af54b78f66ada33ffa1f36
#
_entry.id   740e056d32af54b78f66ada33ffa1f36
#
_cell.length_a   1.000
_cell.length_b   1.000
_cell.length_c   1.000
_cell.angle_alpha   90.00
_cell.angle_beta   90.00
_cell.angle_gamma   90.00
#
_symmetry.space_group_name_H-M   'P 1'
#
loop_
_entity.id
_entity.type
_entity.pdbx_description
1 polymer ?
#
loop_
_entity_poly.entity_id
_entity_poly.type
_entity_poly.pdbx_seq_one_letter_code
_entity_poly.pdbx_strand_id
1 'polypeptide(L)'
;MCFAWSSEIRPDHPALAGHFPGNPVVPGALLLNETLRAVELGWGQSLKIVAAPAVKFSSILRPGEKFDIRVETSGEDLIIFSITRGTTLIAAGRLRYKKMPLNQEQS
;
A
#
# COMPACT_ATOMS: atom_id res chain seq x y z
N MET A 1 0.67 -5.61 -16.24
CA MET A 1 -0.65 -5.46 -15.65
C MET A 1 -0.69 -4.15 -14.86
N CYS A 2 -1.78 -3.42 -15.01
CA CYS A 2 -1.95 -2.11 -14.39
C CYS A 2 -3.36 -2.01 -13.84
N PHE A 3 -3.50 -1.49 -12.61
CA PHE A 3 -4.83 -1.26 -12.06
C PHE A 3 -4.81 -0.14 -11.03
N ALA A 4 -6.00 0.38 -10.73
CA ALA A 4 -6.20 1.46 -9.77
C ALA A 4 -7.18 1.01 -8.69
N TRP A 5 -7.01 1.56 -7.50
CA TRP A 5 -7.78 1.20 -6.32
C TRP A 5 -8.01 2.44 -5.47
N SER A 6 -9.24 2.64 -5.01
CA SER A 6 -9.56 3.75 -4.10
C SER A 6 -9.78 3.19 -2.71
N SER A 7 -9.29 3.90 -1.71
CA SER A 7 -9.39 3.45 -0.33
C SER A 7 -9.38 4.64 0.63
N GLU A 8 -9.61 4.34 1.90
CA GLU A 8 -9.41 5.31 2.97
C GLU A 8 -9.09 4.56 4.26
N ILE A 9 -8.34 5.22 5.14
CA ILE A 9 -8.03 4.67 6.46
C ILE A 9 -8.97 5.33 7.45
N ARG A 10 -9.79 4.53 8.12
CA ARG A 10 -10.75 5.05 9.08
C ARG A 10 -10.03 5.63 10.30
N PRO A 11 -10.56 6.71 10.90
CA PRO A 11 -9.95 7.28 12.10
C PRO A 11 -9.83 6.31 13.27
N ASP A 12 -10.69 5.28 13.32
CA ASP A 12 -10.68 4.28 14.37
C ASP A 12 -9.84 3.04 14.05
N HIS A 13 -9.03 3.11 12.98
CA HIS A 13 -8.19 1.98 12.60
C HIS A 13 -7.21 1.63 13.72
N PRO A 14 -7.11 0.35 14.11
CA PRO A 14 -6.24 -0.06 15.24
C PRO A 14 -4.79 0.36 15.12
N ALA A 15 -4.26 0.41 13.89
CA ALA A 15 -2.87 0.80 13.66
C ALA A 15 -2.60 2.27 13.98
N LEU A 16 -3.64 3.09 14.18
CA LEU A 16 -3.49 4.51 14.50
C LEU A 16 -3.47 4.78 16.01
N ALA A 17 -3.79 3.79 16.81
CA ALA A 17 -3.85 3.95 18.26
C ALA A 17 -2.47 4.34 18.80
N GLY A 18 -2.44 5.43 19.56
CA GLY A 18 -1.21 5.90 20.18
C GLY A 18 -0.29 6.69 19.24
N HIS A 19 -0.66 6.86 17.98
CA HIS A 19 0.13 7.64 17.03
C HIS A 19 -0.42 9.05 16.89
N PHE A 20 0.43 10.03 17.18
CA PHE A 20 0.16 11.46 16.98
C PHE A 20 -1.19 11.91 17.56
N PRO A 21 -1.42 11.78 18.90
CA PRO A 21 -2.68 12.23 19.51
C PRO A 21 -2.92 13.70 19.20
N GLY A 22 -4.14 14.02 18.77
CA GLY A 22 -4.50 15.40 18.43
C GLY A 22 -4.14 15.83 17.01
N ASN A 23 -3.27 15.08 16.33
CA ASN A 23 -2.92 15.38 14.94
C ASN A 23 -2.54 14.08 14.22
N PRO A 24 -3.50 13.17 14.03
CA PRO A 24 -3.19 11.85 13.50
C PRO A 24 -2.75 11.90 12.05
N VAL A 25 -1.75 11.07 11.76
CA VAL A 25 -1.18 10.90 10.43
C VAL A 25 -1.14 9.41 10.12
N VAL A 26 -1.48 9.03 8.89
CA VAL A 26 -1.41 7.64 8.48
C VAL A 26 0.06 7.24 8.32
N PRO A 27 0.52 6.22 9.06
CA PRO A 27 1.92 5.77 8.93
C PRO A 27 2.21 5.22 7.53
N GLY A 28 3.44 5.45 7.06
CA GLY A 28 3.84 4.94 5.74
C GLY A 28 3.74 3.44 5.63
N ALA A 29 4.06 2.70 6.70
CA ALA A 29 3.95 1.24 6.71
C ALA A 29 2.52 0.78 6.43
N LEU A 30 1.53 1.51 6.94
CA LEU A 30 0.13 1.18 6.70
C LEU A 30 -0.24 1.39 5.24
N LEU A 31 0.28 2.44 4.62
CA LEU A 31 0.05 2.69 3.19
C LEU A 31 0.67 1.59 2.33
N LEU A 32 1.84 1.09 2.69
CA LEU A 32 2.46 -0.03 1.98
C LEU A 32 1.63 -1.30 2.13
N ASN A 33 1.08 -1.57 3.32
CA ASN A 33 0.18 -2.69 3.52
C ASN A 33 -1.07 -2.58 2.67
N GLU A 34 -1.66 -1.40 2.58
CA GLU A 34 -2.85 -1.19 1.74
C GLU A 34 -2.52 -1.40 0.26
N THR A 35 -1.33 -0.97 -0.17
CA THR A 35 -0.88 -1.21 -1.53
C THR A 35 -0.75 -2.70 -1.82
N LEU A 36 -0.10 -3.44 -0.92
CA LEU A 36 0.06 -4.88 -1.08
C LEU A 36 -1.29 -5.58 -1.11
N ARG A 37 -2.20 -5.19 -0.20
CA ARG A 37 -3.53 -5.76 -0.15
C ARG A 37 -4.31 -5.53 -1.44
N ALA A 38 -4.21 -4.32 -2.01
CA ALA A 38 -4.87 -4.01 -3.27
C ALA A 38 -4.36 -4.91 -4.39
N VAL A 39 -3.04 -5.12 -4.44
CA VAL A 39 -2.43 -6.02 -5.44
C VAL A 39 -2.91 -7.45 -5.26
N GLU A 40 -2.91 -7.94 -4.02
CA GLU A 40 -3.37 -9.30 -3.73
C GLU A 40 -4.82 -9.51 -4.12
N LEU A 41 -5.69 -8.55 -3.82
CA LEU A 41 -7.10 -8.62 -4.18
C LEU A 41 -7.29 -8.56 -5.69
N GLY A 42 -6.52 -7.71 -6.38
CA GLY A 42 -6.61 -7.57 -7.82
C GLY A 42 -6.14 -8.81 -8.57
N TRP A 43 -5.17 -9.54 -8.03
CA TRP A 43 -4.62 -10.73 -8.66
C TRP A 43 -5.25 -12.03 -8.15
N GLY A 44 -5.91 -12.00 -6.99
CA GLY A 44 -6.36 -13.22 -6.36
C GLY A 44 -5.21 -14.10 -5.89
N GLN A 45 -4.10 -13.50 -5.48
CA GLN A 45 -2.86 -14.18 -5.18
C GLN A 45 -2.22 -13.56 -3.96
N SER A 46 -1.82 -14.37 -2.99
CA SER A 46 -1.06 -13.90 -1.83
C SER A 46 0.37 -13.59 -2.22
N LEU A 47 0.88 -12.46 -1.73
CA LEU A 47 2.20 -11.98 -2.05
C LEU A 47 3.00 -11.68 -0.80
N LYS A 48 4.32 -11.73 -0.92
CA LYS A 48 5.25 -11.32 0.11
C LYS A 48 6.17 -10.26 -0.45
N ILE A 49 6.28 -9.13 0.23
CA ILE A 49 7.25 -8.10 -0.13
C ILE A 49 8.61 -8.55 0.39
N VAL A 50 9.58 -8.64 -0.49
CA VAL A 50 10.93 -9.07 -0.13
C VAL A 50 11.92 -7.92 -0.10
N ALA A 51 11.59 -6.80 -0.71
CA ALA A 51 12.43 -5.59 -0.66
C ALA A 51 11.63 -4.37 -1.09
N ALA A 52 12.02 -3.21 -0.61
CA ALA A 52 11.45 -1.94 -1.01
C ALA A 52 12.61 -1.06 -1.51
N PRO A 53 13.13 -1.32 -2.73
CA PRO A 53 14.35 -0.65 -3.20
C PRO A 53 14.23 0.86 -3.36
N ALA A 54 13.02 1.36 -3.58
CA ALA A 54 12.83 2.80 -3.73
C ALA A 54 11.41 3.14 -3.33
N VAL A 55 11.24 3.74 -2.15
CA VAL A 55 9.93 4.22 -1.69
C VAL A 55 10.14 5.63 -1.15
N LYS A 56 9.31 6.56 -1.61
CA LYS A 56 9.38 7.94 -1.18
C LYS A 56 8.00 8.42 -0.73
N PHE A 57 7.95 9.03 0.43
CA PHE A 57 6.74 9.67 0.97
C PHE A 57 6.88 11.17 0.78
N SER A 58 5.97 11.76 0.00
CA SER A 58 6.06 13.16 -0.40
C SER A 58 5.11 14.08 0.35
N SER A 59 4.00 13.52 0.88
CA SER A 59 3.00 14.30 1.60
C SER A 59 2.36 13.43 2.65
N ILE A 60 1.70 14.08 3.61
CA ILE A 60 0.99 13.42 4.69
C ILE A 60 -0.40 13.03 4.24
N LEU A 61 -0.85 11.84 4.64
CA LEU A 61 -2.25 11.44 4.55
C LEU A 61 -2.82 11.36 5.96
N ARG A 62 -4.01 11.93 6.16
CA ARG A 62 -4.70 11.87 7.43
C ARG A 62 -5.83 10.83 7.38
N PRO A 63 -6.16 10.22 8.54
CA PRO A 63 -7.29 9.30 8.59
C PRO A 63 -8.57 9.98 8.11
N GLY A 64 -9.37 9.24 7.37
CA GLY A 64 -10.61 9.74 6.80
C GLY A 64 -10.47 10.37 5.44
N GLU A 65 -9.25 10.66 5.00
CA GLU A 65 -9.02 11.19 3.67
C GLU A 65 -9.00 10.05 2.66
N LYS A 66 -9.69 10.23 1.55
CA LYS A 66 -9.69 9.23 0.47
C LYS A 66 -8.43 9.35 -0.35
N PHE A 67 -7.93 8.21 -0.78
CA PHE A 67 -6.74 8.17 -1.62
C PHE A 67 -6.86 7.08 -2.67
N ASP A 68 -6.09 7.23 -3.74
CA ASP A 68 -6.06 6.29 -4.84
C ASP A 68 -4.68 5.64 -4.91
N ILE A 69 -4.69 4.34 -5.12
CA ILE A 69 -3.48 3.55 -5.32
C ILE A 69 -3.46 3.12 -6.77
N ARG A 70 -2.37 3.42 -7.47
CA ARG A 70 -2.14 2.91 -8.82
C ARG A 70 -0.98 1.96 -8.78
N VAL A 71 -1.14 0.83 -9.43
CA VAL A 71 -0.15 -0.25 -9.43
C VAL A 71 0.11 -0.68 -10.86
N GLU A 72 1.39 -0.86 -11.14
CA GLU A 72 1.85 -1.38 -12.42
C GLU A 72 2.92 -2.42 -12.14
N THR A 73 2.89 -3.52 -12.86
CA THR A 73 3.92 -4.54 -12.72
C THR A 73 5.01 -4.34 -13.76
N SER A 74 6.23 -4.63 -13.36
CA SER A 74 7.38 -4.56 -14.24
C SER A 74 8.21 -5.83 -14.07
N GLY A 75 8.32 -6.62 -15.13
CA GLY A 75 8.98 -7.91 -15.02
C GLY A 75 8.15 -8.89 -14.20
N GLU A 76 8.82 -9.82 -13.53
CA GLU A 76 8.16 -10.90 -12.81
C GLU A 76 8.06 -10.66 -11.30
N ASP A 77 8.79 -9.68 -10.78
CA ASP A 77 8.94 -9.54 -9.34
C ASP A 77 8.88 -8.09 -8.84
N LEU A 78 8.53 -7.15 -9.70
CA LEU A 78 8.56 -5.73 -9.35
C LEU A 78 7.18 -5.09 -9.51
N ILE A 79 6.75 -4.39 -8.47
CA ILE A 79 5.56 -3.55 -8.47
C ILE A 79 6.01 -2.10 -8.44
N ILE A 80 5.46 -1.30 -9.34
CA ILE A 80 5.62 0.16 -9.32
C ILE A 80 4.29 0.72 -8.87
N PHE A 81 4.30 1.55 -7.83
CA PHE A 81 3.04 2.07 -7.28
C PHE A 81 3.11 3.57 -7.06
N SER A 82 1.94 4.19 -7.04
CA SER A 82 1.78 5.57 -6.59
C SER A 82 0.49 5.70 -5.80
N ILE A 83 0.52 6.55 -4.79
CA ILE A 83 -0.64 6.85 -3.94
C ILE A 83 -0.88 8.34 -4.02
N THR A 84 -2.11 8.73 -4.39
CA THR A 84 -2.46 10.14 -4.53
C THR A 84 -3.73 10.46 -3.75
N ARG A 85 -3.82 11.70 -3.27
CA ARG A 85 -5.03 12.27 -2.71
C ARG A 85 -5.43 13.41 -3.63
N GLY A 86 -6.42 13.18 -4.49
CA GLY A 86 -6.74 14.12 -5.56
C GLY A 86 -5.53 14.26 -6.49
N THR A 87 -5.00 15.47 -6.61
CA THR A 87 -3.82 15.74 -7.42
C THR A 87 -2.52 15.74 -6.63
N THR A 88 -2.59 15.49 -5.31
CA THR A 88 -1.42 15.51 -4.44
C THR A 88 -0.80 14.12 -4.36
N LEU A 89 0.47 14.02 -4.69
CA LEU A 89 1.20 12.76 -4.54
C LEU A 89 1.53 12.55 -3.06
N ILE A 90 1.08 11.41 -2.51
CA ILE A 90 1.35 11.02 -1.13
C ILE A 90 2.62 10.18 -1.06
N ALA A 91 2.68 9.15 -1.89
CA ALA A 91 3.82 8.24 -1.91
C ALA A 91 3.96 7.60 -3.28
N ALA A 92 5.16 7.17 -3.60
CA ALA A 92 5.42 6.43 -4.81
C ALA A 92 6.68 5.58 -4.61
N GLY A 93 6.78 4.51 -5.37
CA GLY A 93 7.97 3.70 -5.27
C GLY A 93 7.86 2.37 -5.97
N ARG A 94 8.81 1.52 -5.62
CA ARG A 94 8.95 0.19 -6.19
C ARG A 94 9.05 -0.82 -5.06
N LEU A 95 8.35 -1.93 -5.22
CA LEU A 95 8.36 -3.02 -4.26
C LEU A 95 8.73 -4.29 -4.99
N ARG A 96 9.70 -5.01 -4.48
CA ARG A 96 10.03 -6.32 -4.99
C ARG A 96 9.26 -7.35 -4.21
N TYR A 97 8.65 -8.30 -4.91
CA TYR A 97 7.75 -9.25 -4.29
C TYR A 97 7.99 -10.65 -4.80
N LYS A 98 7.42 -11.63 -4.11
CA LYS A 98 7.28 -12.98 -4.62
C LYS A 98 5.89 -13.50 -4.30
N LYS A 99 5.41 -14.42 -5.14
CA LYS A 99 4.11 -15.04 -4.93
C LYS A 99 4.23 -16.12 -3.86
N MET A 100 3.23 -16.17 -2.99
CA MET A 100 3.17 -17.21 -1.96
C MET A 100 2.44 -18.43 -2.53
N PRO A 101 2.89 -19.65 -2.23
CA PRO A 101 2.19 -20.85 -2.65
C PRO A 101 0.78 -20.90 -2.07
N LEU A 102 -0.18 -21.43 -2.83
CA LEU A 102 -1.58 -21.50 -2.41
C LEU A 102 -1.79 -22.37 -1.18
N ASN A 103 -0.95 -23.36 -0.97
CA ASN A 103 -1.08 -24.27 0.15
C ASN A 103 -0.13 -23.94 1.30
N GLN A 104 0.38 -22.73 1.33
CA GLN A 104 1.36 -22.30 2.33
C GLN A 104 0.81 -22.40 3.75
N GLU A 105 -0.44 -22.07 3.93
CA GLU A 105 -1.10 -22.05 5.24
C GLU A 105 -1.29 -23.41 5.85
N GLN A 106 -1.10 -24.46 5.08
CA GLN A 106 -1.26 -25.81 5.57
C GLN A 106 -0.01 -26.37 6.24
N SER A 107 1.03 -25.64 6.22
CA SER A 107 2.29 -26.05 6.79
C SER A 107 2.29 -25.89 8.29
#